data_95081f92cc1582170a2a1d869d18e87e
#
_entry.id   95081f92cc1582170a2a1d869d18e87e
#
_cell.length_a   1.000
_cell.length_b   1.000
_cell.length_c   1.000
_cell.angle_alpha   90.00
_cell.angle_beta   90.00
_cell.angle_gamma   90.00
#
_symmetry.space_group_name_H-M   'P 1'
#
loop_
_entity.id
_entity.type
_entity.pdbx_description
1 polymer ?
#
loop_
_entity_poly.entity_id
_entity_poly.type
_entity_poly.pdbx_seq_one_letter_code
_entity_poly.pdbx_strand_id
1 'polypeptide(L)'
;MFDAYLIKDGSFQNYEENGETAGFKVDVHIGEYRGCFLSLVRGYYVEVDGVEYPLETQKFEINNKAPRTFEEIAKAAWEHWDYDDYATLYVACPGGLAKGKHRLCLMQGLMTQYGWQAHDQEWIDNTPLPREMAGKQQEVYYFDVEI
;
A
#
# COMPACT_ATOMS: atom_id res chain seq x y z
N MET A 1 9.67 8.78 -11.10
CA MET A 1 9.39 10.14 -10.65
C MET A 1 8.81 10.19 -9.24
N PHE A 2 7.93 9.28 -8.88
CA PHE A 2 7.35 9.25 -7.54
C PHE A 2 8.04 8.30 -6.56
N ASP A 3 9.05 7.58 -7.00
CA ASP A 3 9.75 6.59 -6.19
C ASP A 3 10.29 7.15 -4.87
N ALA A 4 10.94 8.31 -4.92
CA ALA A 4 11.55 8.94 -3.74
C ALA A 4 10.53 9.35 -2.68
N TYR A 5 9.27 9.48 -3.05
CA TYR A 5 8.21 9.96 -2.15
C TYR A 5 7.19 8.89 -1.77
N LEU A 6 7.32 7.69 -2.34
CA LEU A 6 6.32 6.64 -2.12
C LEU A 6 6.33 6.11 -0.68
N ILE A 7 7.49 6.08 -0.04
CA ILE A 7 7.61 5.69 1.36
C ILE A 7 8.28 6.80 2.17
N LYS A 8 7.98 6.82 3.46
CA LYS A 8 8.63 7.73 4.41
C LYS A 8 9.90 7.07 4.92
N ASP A 9 11.04 7.77 4.79
CA ASP A 9 12.33 7.28 5.26
C ASP A 9 12.27 6.99 6.76
N GLY A 10 12.83 5.83 7.16
CA GLY A 10 12.91 5.44 8.55
C GLY A 10 11.61 4.86 9.12
N SER A 11 10.55 4.75 8.31
CA SER A 11 9.26 4.23 8.79
C SER A 11 9.11 2.72 8.67
N PHE A 12 10.01 2.05 7.94
CA PHE A 12 9.97 0.60 7.76
C PHE A 12 10.41 -0.09 9.04
N GLN A 13 9.50 -0.85 9.66
CA GLN A 13 9.76 -1.51 10.94
C GLN A 13 8.82 -2.67 11.18
N ASN A 14 9.19 -3.55 12.09
CA ASN A 14 8.28 -4.58 12.58
C ASN A 14 7.20 -3.93 13.48
N TYR A 15 6.06 -4.58 13.59
CA TYR A 15 5.03 -4.17 14.53
C TYR A 15 4.57 -5.35 15.37
N GLU A 16 4.04 -5.03 16.56
CA GLU A 16 3.55 -6.03 17.49
C GLU A 16 2.03 -5.99 17.59
N GLU A 17 1.47 -7.15 17.89
CA GLU A 17 0.05 -7.33 18.12
C GLU A 17 -0.12 -8.36 19.22
N ASN A 18 -0.83 -8.01 20.29
CA ASN A 18 -1.01 -8.88 21.46
C ASN A 18 0.31 -9.34 22.09
N GLY A 19 1.32 -8.47 22.09
CA GLY A 19 2.63 -8.77 22.69
C GLY A 19 3.57 -9.59 21.83
N GLU A 20 3.17 -9.94 20.62
CA GLU A 20 4.00 -10.71 19.68
C GLU A 20 4.26 -9.93 18.40
N THR A 21 5.41 -10.13 17.79
CA THR A 21 5.73 -9.53 16.50
C THR A 21 4.83 -10.16 15.44
N ALA A 22 3.95 -9.34 14.86
CA ALA A 22 2.92 -9.81 13.94
C ALA A 22 3.28 -9.61 12.47
N GLY A 23 4.22 -8.72 12.18
CA GLY A 23 4.62 -8.43 10.82
C GLY A 23 5.48 -7.18 10.72
N PHE A 24 5.45 -6.54 9.57
CA PHE A 24 6.16 -5.27 9.35
C PHE A 24 5.21 -4.22 8.79
N LYS A 25 5.62 -2.97 8.89
CA LYS A 25 4.84 -1.82 8.40
C LYS A 25 5.74 -0.76 7.82
N VAL A 26 5.16 0.07 6.97
CA VAL A 26 5.85 1.22 6.36
C VAL A 26 4.83 2.33 6.13
N ASP A 27 5.25 3.57 6.36
CA ASP A 27 4.42 4.72 6.02
C ASP A 27 4.56 5.02 4.54
N VAL A 28 3.42 5.22 3.88
CA VAL A 28 3.36 5.42 2.43
C VAL A 28 2.69 6.75 2.11
N HIS A 29 3.14 7.35 1.03
CA HIS A 29 2.58 8.56 0.45
C HIS A 29 1.86 8.20 -0.84
N ILE A 30 0.87 9.01 -1.22
CA ILE A 30 0.21 8.80 -2.49
C ILE A 30 1.19 9.09 -3.65
N GLY A 31 1.26 8.18 -4.61
CA GLY A 31 2.18 8.26 -5.75
C GLY A 31 1.62 9.04 -6.93
N GLU A 32 0.88 10.10 -6.67
CA GLU A 32 0.25 10.93 -7.68
C GLU A 32 0.36 12.40 -7.29
N TYR A 33 -0.01 13.31 -8.22
CA TYR A 33 0.10 14.75 -8.00
C TYR A 33 -0.97 15.33 -7.08
N ARG A 34 -1.98 14.56 -6.74
CA ARG A 34 -3.09 15.00 -5.88
C ARG A 34 -3.62 13.81 -5.09
N GLY A 35 -4.40 14.10 -4.06
CA GLY A 35 -5.10 13.08 -3.30
C GLY A 35 -6.19 12.39 -4.10
N CYS A 36 -6.80 11.36 -3.52
CA CYS A 36 -7.87 10.61 -4.15
C CYS A 36 -8.83 10.05 -3.10
N PHE A 37 -9.98 9.57 -3.54
CA PHE A 37 -10.87 8.81 -2.68
C PHE A 37 -10.29 7.41 -2.42
N LEU A 38 -10.45 6.92 -1.20
CA LEU A 38 -9.85 5.65 -0.78
C LEU A 38 -10.30 4.45 -1.60
N SER A 39 -11.52 4.46 -2.12
CA SER A 39 -12.00 3.35 -2.95
C SER A 39 -11.16 3.13 -4.22
N LEU A 40 -10.34 4.11 -4.60
CA LEU A 40 -9.43 4.00 -5.74
C LEU A 40 -8.09 3.35 -5.38
N VAL A 41 -7.82 3.13 -4.10
CA VAL A 41 -6.62 2.46 -3.63
C VAL A 41 -6.89 0.96 -3.61
N ARG A 42 -6.28 0.22 -4.55
CA ARG A 42 -6.57 -1.20 -4.75
C ARG A 42 -5.67 -2.13 -3.95
N GLY A 43 -4.69 -1.59 -3.25
CA GLY A 43 -3.72 -2.34 -2.48
C GLY A 43 -2.32 -2.22 -3.04
N TYR A 44 -1.41 -3.03 -2.53
CA TYR A 44 0.01 -2.94 -2.89
C TYR A 44 0.54 -4.28 -3.39
N TYR A 45 1.42 -4.21 -4.37
CA TYR A 45 2.35 -5.31 -4.62
C TYR A 45 3.50 -5.13 -3.64
N VAL A 46 3.77 -6.12 -2.82
CA VAL A 46 4.81 -6.07 -1.79
C VAL A 46 5.71 -7.28 -1.91
N GLU A 47 7.00 -7.05 -2.03
CA GLU A 47 8.02 -8.09 -2.01
C GLU A 47 9.18 -7.61 -1.15
N VAL A 48 9.65 -8.45 -0.23
CA VAL A 48 10.81 -8.14 0.60
C VAL A 48 11.82 -9.26 0.43
N ASP A 49 13.03 -8.92 0.01
CA ASP A 49 14.13 -9.87 -0.20
C ASP A 49 13.72 -11.07 -1.08
N GLY A 50 12.90 -10.83 -2.09
CA GLY A 50 12.44 -11.87 -3.00
C GLY A 50 11.21 -12.63 -2.55
N VAL A 51 10.66 -12.33 -1.37
CA VAL A 51 9.45 -12.97 -0.84
C VAL A 51 8.25 -12.06 -1.08
N GLU A 52 7.25 -12.55 -1.78
CA GLU A 52 6.03 -11.82 -2.07
C GLU A 52 5.02 -11.96 -0.94
N TYR A 53 4.37 -10.84 -0.60
CA TYR A 53 3.33 -10.79 0.43
C TYR A 53 2.00 -10.42 -0.23
N PRO A 54 1.04 -11.37 -0.31
CA PRO A 54 -0.19 -11.14 -1.04
C PRO A 54 -1.13 -10.15 -0.34
N LEU A 55 -2.12 -9.70 -1.10
CA LEU A 55 -3.06 -8.69 -0.64
C LEU A 55 -3.77 -9.06 0.67
N GLU A 56 -4.05 -10.34 0.88
CA GLU A 56 -4.73 -10.83 2.08
C GLU A 56 -3.94 -10.58 3.36
N THR A 57 -2.62 -10.39 3.24
CA THR A 57 -1.75 -10.10 4.40
C THR A 57 -1.70 -8.62 4.74
N GLN A 58 -2.31 -7.77 3.93
CA GLN A 58 -2.15 -6.32 4.01
C GLN A 58 -3.33 -5.65 4.71
N LYS A 59 -3.03 -4.61 5.50
CA LYS A 59 -4.01 -3.70 6.07
C LYS A 59 -3.51 -2.27 5.93
N PHE A 60 -4.43 -1.33 5.91
CA PHE A 60 -4.14 0.06 5.62
C PHE A 60 -4.71 0.95 6.72
N GLU A 61 -3.85 1.78 7.33
CA GLU A 61 -4.24 2.71 8.39
C GLU A 61 -4.13 4.13 7.85
N ILE A 62 -5.24 4.86 7.90
CA ILE A 62 -5.31 6.23 7.42
C ILE A 62 -6.44 6.97 8.16
N ASN A 63 -6.31 8.30 8.23
CA ASN A 63 -7.34 9.19 8.80
C ASN A 63 -7.67 8.89 10.27
N ASN A 64 -6.68 8.44 11.04
CA ASN A 64 -6.83 8.12 12.46
C ASN A 64 -7.85 7.03 12.76
N LYS A 65 -8.10 6.16 11.80
CA LYS A 65 -8.96 4.99 11.97
C LYS A 65 -8.11 3.74 12.15
N ALA A 66 -8.67 2.70 12.78
CA ALA A 66 -8.00 1.42 12.91
C ALA A 66 -7.63 0.85 11.54
N PRO A 67 -6.55 0.05 11.43
CA PRO A 67 -6.18 -0.57 10.16
C PRO A 67 -7.33 -1.38 9.55
N ARG A 68 -7.52 -1.23 8.24
CA ARG A 68 -8.58 -1.91 7.48
C ARG A 68 -7.97 -2.76 6.38
N THR A 69 -8.67 -3.83 6.01
CA THR A 69 -8.30 -4.62 4.83
C THR A 69 -8.58 -3.79 3.57
N PHE A 70 -7.95 -4.16 2.45
CA PHE A 70 -8.24 -3.45 1.20
C PHE A 70 -9.63 -3.76 0.64
N GLU A 71 -10.26 -4.84 1.08
CA GLU A 71 -11.67 -5.08 0.79
C GLU A 71 -12.55 -4.02 1.47
N GLU A 72 -12.22 -3.66 2.72
CA GLU A 72 -12.91 -2.59 3.43
C GLU A 72 -12.59 -1.20 2.83
N ILE A 73 -11.34 -0.97 2.47
CA ILE A 73 -10.91 0.30 1.83
C ILE A 73 -11.65 0.51 0.50
N ALA A 74 -11.88 -0.55 -0.26
CA ALA A 74 -12.60 -0.45 -1.53
C ALA A 74 -14.03 0.09 -1.38
N LYS A 75 -14.60 0.00 -0.19
CA LYS A 75 -15.94 0.49 0.12
C LYS A 75 -15.95 1.93 0.64
N ALA A 76 -14.79 2.52 0.88
CA ALA A 76 -14.65 3.88 1.44
C ALA A 76 -14.73 4.95 0.33
N ALA A 77 -15.84 4.97 -0.41
CA ALA A 77 -16.00 5.81 -1.59
C ALA A 77 -16.06 7.32 -1.29
N TRP A 78 -16.40 7.69 -0.07
CA TRP A 78 -16.52 9.09 0.35
C TRP A 78 -15.39 9.56 1.27
N GLU A 79 -14.45 8.68 1.58
CA GLU A 79 -13.30 8.99 2.41
C GLU A 79 -12.11 9.35 1.52
N HIS A 80 -11.40 10.43 1.85
CA HIS A 80 -10.34 10.97 1.01
C HIS A 80 -8.96 10.73 1.62
N TRP A 81 -7.98 10.47 0.77
CA TRP A 81 -6.57 10.48 1.11
C TRP A 81 -5.99 11.79 0.60
N ASP A 82 -5.68 12.70 1.51
CA ASP A 82 -5.13 14.00 1.16
C ASP A 82 -3.67 13.86 0.72
N TYR A 83 -3.28 14.65 -0.27
CA TYR A 83 -1.96 14.56 -0.89
C TYR A 83 -0.81 14.64 0.11
N ASP A 84 -0.94 15.47 1.16
CA ASP A 84 0.13 15.68 2.15
C ASP A 84 0.13 14.64 3.27
N ASP A 85 -0.82 13.72 3.31
CA ASP A 85 -0.94 12.75 4.38
C ASP A 85 -0.19 11.45 4.08
N TYR A 86 0.42 10.90 5.12
CA TYR A 86 0.94 9.53 5.06
C TYR A 86 -0.12 8.55 5.57
N ALA A 87 -0.16 7.39 4.96
CA ALA A 87 -0.90 6.24 5.46
C ALA A 87 0.10 5.20 5.93
N THR A 88 -0.33 4.23 6.70
CA THR A 88 0.54 3.13 7.13
C THR A 88 0.06 1.82 6.51
N LEU A 89 0.95 1.17 5.79
CA LEU A 89 0.72 -0.16 5.24
C LEU A 89 1.25 -1.21 6.22
N TYR A 90 0.36 -2.07 6.71
CA TYR A 90 0.71 -3.20 7.57
C TYR A 90 0.72 -4.47 6.74
N VAL A 91 1.76 -5.29 6.93
CA VAL A 91 1.87 -6.58 6.25
C VAL A 91 2.06 -7.67 7.29
N ALA A 92 1.12 -8.60 7.35
CA ALA A 92 1.21 -9.72 8.29
C ALA A 92 2.35 -10.67 7.88
N CYS A 93 3.26 -10.90 8.81
CA CYS A 93 4.39 -11.79 8.66
C CYS A 93 4.77 -12.30 10.05
N PRO A 94 4.20 -13.42 10.52
CA PRO A 94 4.43 -13.90 11.87
C PRO A 94 5.91 -13.99 12.22
N GLY A 95 6.29 -13.39 13.35
CA GLY A 95 7.67 -13.26 13.76
C GLY A 95 8.40 -12.05 13.17
N GLY A 96 7.81 -11.37 12.21
CA GLY A 96 8.39 -10.19 11.57
C GLY A 96 9.61 -10.52 10.70
N LEU A 97 10.36 -9.46 10.36
CA LEU A 97 11.60 -9.58 9.58
C LEU A 97 12.80 -9.49 10.50
N ALA A 98 13.90 -10.10 10.12
CA ALA A 98 15.16 -10.04 10.87
C ALA A 98 15.68 -8.59 10.91
N LYS A 99 16.42 -8.26 11.97
CA LYS A 99 17.11 -6.96 12.03
C LYS A 99 18.16 -6.88 10.92
N GLY A 100 18.34 -5.69 10.39
CA GLY A 100 19.32 -5.42 9.37
C GLY A 100 18.71 -4.85 8.10
N LYS A 101 19.45 -4.99 7.02
CA LYS A 101 19.06 -4.41 5.73
C LYS A 101 18.15 -5.34 4.95
N HIS A 102 17.16 -4.74 4.28
CA HIS A 102 16.21 -5.44 3.44
C HIS A 102 15.98 -4.67 2.15
N ARG A 103 15.61 -5.38 1.11
CA ARG A 103 15.19 -4.76 -0.14
C ARG A 103 13.68 -4.88 -0.27
N LEU A 104 13.01 -3.73 -0.23
CA LEU A 104 11.57 -3.62 -0.40
C LEU A 104 11.24 -3.32 -1.86
N CYS A 105 10.43 -4.16 -2.48
CA CYS A 105 9.87 -3.92 -3.79
C CYS A 105 8.40 -3.57 -3.59
N LEU A 106 7.99 -2.41 -4.06
CA LEU A 106 6.66 -1.89 -3.80
C LEU A 106 6.04 -1.29 -5.06
N MET A 107 4.78 -1.59 -5.29
CA MET A 107 3.96 -0.93 -6.30
C MET A 107 2.64 -0.54 -5.65
N GLN A 108 2.26 0.71 -5.79
CA GLN A 108 0.97 1.19 -5.30
C GLN A 108 -0.09 0.95 -6.36
N GLY A 109 -1.06 0.11 -6.04
CA GLY A 109 -2.21 -0.14 -6.91
C GLY A 109 -3.23 0.97 -6.77
N LEU A 110 -3.06 2.02 -7.54
CA LEU A 110 -3.87 3.23 -7.46
C LEU A 110 -4.54 3.50 -8.79
N MET A 111 -5.85 3.67 -8.75
CA MET A 111 -6.64 4.02 -9.92
C MET A 111 -6.98 5.50 -9.85
N THR A 112 -6.29 6.33 -10.63
CA THR A 112 -6.52 7.75 -10.62
C THR A 112 -7.37 8.17 -11.80
N GLN A 113 -8.36 9.01 -11.51
CA GLN A 113 -9.27 9.53 -12.51
C GLN A 113 -9.38 11.05 -12.35
N TYR A 114 -9.37 11.74 -13.45
CA TYR A 114 -9.62 13.19 -13.49
C TYR A 114 -11.11 13.46 -13.62
N GLY A 115 -11.90 12.87 -12.73
CA GLY A 115 -13.35 12.96 -12.77
C GLY A 115 -13.94 11.58 -13.00
N TRP A 116 -14.72 11.13 -12.03
CA TRP A 116 -15.38 9.84 -12.11
C TRP A 116 -16.56 9.89 -13.07
N GLN A 117 -16.68 8.88 -13.91
CA GLN A 117 -17.80 8.70 -14.82
C GLN A 117 -18.37 7.29 -14.64
N ALA A 118 -19.59 7.07 -15.11
CA ALA A 118 -20.30 5.81 -14.92
C ALA A 118 -19.51 4.59 -15.43
N HIS A 119 -18.81 4.72 -16.56
CA HIS A 119 -18.01 3.62 -17.10
C HIS A 119 -16.77 3.30 -16.28
N ASP A 120 -16.34 4.19 -15.41
CA ASP A 120 -15.16 3.97 -14.56
C ASP A 120 -15.43 2.88 -13.54
N GLN A 121 -16.66 2.70 -13.12
CA GLN A 121 -17.00 1.63 -12.17
C GLN A 121 -16.75 0.25 -12.78
N GLU A 122 -17.11 0.07 -14.06
CA GLU A 122 -16.83 -1.19 -14.76
C GLU A 122 -15.34 -1.43 -14.85
N TRP A 123 -14.57 -0.39 -15.14
CA TRP A 123 -13.12 -0.49 -15.20
C TRP A 123 -12.52 -0.85 -13.83
N ILE A 124 -13.01 -0.20 -12.77
CA ILE A 124 -12.58 -0.50 -11.40
C ILE A 124 -12.88 -1.96 -11.06
N ASP A 125 -14.08 -2.42 -11.35
CA ASP A 125 -14.52 -3.78 -11.02
C ASP A 125 -13.72 -4.85 -11.75
N ASN A 126 -13.19 -4.52 -12.92
CA ASN A 126 -12.44 -5.47 -13.76
C ASN A 126 -10.93 -5.25 -13.73
N THR A 127 -10.44 -4.32 -12.90
CA THR A 127 -9.00 -4.08 -12.81
C THR A 127 -8.32 -5.25 -12.10
N PRO A 128 -7.21 -5.74 -12.65
CA PRO A 128 -6.44 -6.81 -12.01
C PRO A 128 -5.98 -6.44 -10.61
N LEU A 129 -5.73 -7.45 -9.79
CA LEU A 129 -5.11 -7.26 -8.48
C LEU A 129 -3.71 -6.67 -8.63
N PRO A 130 -3.19 -5.98 -7.61
CA PRO A 130 -1.87 -5.34 -7.68
C PRO A 130 -0.75 -6.26 -8.19
N ARG A 131 -0.77 -7.54 -7.78
CA ARG A 131 0.22 -8.50 -8.25
C ARG A 131 0.21 -8.66 -9.78
N GLU A 132 -0.96 -8.69 -10.37
CA GLU A 132 -1.12 -8.87 -11.82
C GLU A 132 -0.77 -7.61 -12.60
N MET A 133 -0.83 -6.45 -11.95
CA MET A 133 -0.47 -5.16 -12.53
C MET A 133 1.03 -4.89 -12.48
N ALA A 134 1.72 -5.50 -11.53
CA ALA A 134 3.12 -5.20 -11.26
C ALA A 134 4.02 -5.47 -12.47
N GLY A 135 4.76 -4.45 -12.87
CA GLY A 135 5.66 -4.53 -14.01
C GLY A 135 5.00 -4.58 -15.38
N LYS A 136 3.67 -4.58 -15.43
CA LYS A 136 2.90 -4.63 -16.69
C LYS A 136 2.10 -3.37 -16.92
N GLN A 137 1.23 -3.02 -15.98
CA GLN A 137 0.38 -1.84 -16.06
C GLN A 137 0.88 -0.71 -15.18
N GLN A 138 1.61 -1.04 -14.12
CA GLN A 138 2.21 -0.07 -13.23
C GLN A 138 3.64 -0.46 -12.89
N GLU A 139 4.47 0.54 -12.67
CA GLU A 139 5.87 0.35 -12.37
C GLU A 139 6.08 -0.02 -10.91
N VAL A 140 6.99 -0.97 -10.65
CA VAL A 140 7.42 -1.32 -9.30
C VAL A 140 8.69 -0.56 -8.96
N TYR A 141 8.80 -0.16 -7.68
CA TYR A 141 9.95 0.59 -7.18
C TYR A 141 10.66 -0.23 -6.11
N TYR A 142 11.98 -0.05 -6.05
CA TYR A 142 12.83 -0.77 -5.10
C TYR A 142 13.41 0.20 -4.10
N PHE A 143 13.37 -0.18 -2.83
CA PHE A 143 13.91 0.62 -1.73
C PHE A 143 14.84 -0.23 -0.88
N ASP A 144 15.99 0.36 -0.50
CA ASP A 144 16.85 -0.23 0.51
C ASP A 144 16.39 0.29 1.86
N VAL A 145 15.95 -0.60 2.73
CA VAL A 145 15.38 -0.28 4.04
C VAL A 145 16.11 -1.05 5.13
N GLU A 146 15.95 -0.62 6.37
CA GLU A 146 16.62 -1.24 7.51
C GLU A 146 15.70 -1.24 8.72
N ILE A 147 15.70 -2.38 9.42
CA ILE A 147 14.98 -2.55 10.68
C ILE A 147 15.95 -2.47 11.85
#